data_764041fb71a88059c8c6f41c78b716bb
#
_entry.id   764041fb71a88059c8c6f41c78b716bb
#
_cell.length_a   1.000
_cell.length_b   1.000
_cell.length_c   1.000
_cell.angle_alpha   90.00
_cell.angle_beta   90.00
_cell.angle_gamma   90.00
#
_symmetry.space_group_name_H-M   'P 1'
#
loop_
_entity.id
_entity.type
_entity.pdbx_description
1 polymer ?
#
loop_
_entity_poly.entity_id
_entity_poly.type
_entity_poly.pdbx_seq_one_letter_code
_entity_poly.pdbx_strand_id
1 'polypeptide(L)'
;VWMMIAILLSFGVCALGLEKGIEKITKVMMTCLIVLIIVLAIHSLVLPGASEGVKFYLVPNLDTIKARGIGPVIFDAMTHAFFTLSVGIGAMEIFGSYMKKDRTIGGEAVNIVVLDTFVALMAGFIIIPACFSFGVQPDAGPSLLFKTLPNVFNSMTGGRVWGTAFFIFMSF
;
A
#
# COMPACT_ATOMS: atom_id res chain seq x y z
N VAL A 1 6.88 -16.09 19.96
CA VAL A 1 6.44 -15.11 20.94
C VAL A 1 5.73 -13.94 20.28
N TRP A 2 6.34 -13.22 19.34
CA TRP A 2 5.75 -12.06 18.66
C TRP A 2 4.45 -12.39 17.89
N MET A 3 4.40 -13.53 17.23
CA MET A 3 3.22 -14.00 16.51
C MET A 3 2.04 -14.27 17.47
N MET A 4 2.29 -14.84 18.66
CA MET A 4 1.25 -15.04 19.67
C MET A 4 0.73 -13.73 20.23
N ILE A 5 1.60 -12.74 20.44
CA ILE A 5 1.20 -11.40 20.88
C ILE A 5 0.32 -10.73 19.82
N ALA A 6 0.69 -10.81 18.54
CA ALA A 6 -0.10 -10.25 17.44
C ALA A 6 -1.49 -10.92 17.34
N ILE A 7 -1.57 -12.25 17.46
CA ILE A 7 -2.84 -12.99 17.45
C ILE A 7 -3.73 -12.59 18.64
N LEU A 8 -3.16 -12.50 19.84
CA LEU A 8 -3.90 -12.11 21.04
C LEU A 8 -4.42 -10.67 20.96
N LEU A 9 -3.60 -9.74 20.42
CA LEU A 9 -4.01 -8.36 20.19
C LEU A 9 -5.14 -8.29 19.16
N SER A 10 -5.01 -8.97 18.03
CA SER A 10 -6.04 -9.00 16.99
C SER A 10 -7.36 -9.59 17.51
N PHE A 11 -7.27 -10.69 18.26
CA PHE A 11 -8.43 -11.30 18.89
C PHE A 11 -9.08 -10.40 19.95
N GLY A 12 -8.27 -9.71 20.75
CA GLY A 12 -8.72 -8.74 21.75
C GLY A 12 -9.47 -7.56 21.10
N VAL A 13 -8.96 -7.03 20.00
CA VAL A 13 -9.63 -5.96 19.23
C VAL A 13 -10.96 -6.45 18.65
N CYS A 14 -10.99 -7.65 18.09
CA CYS A 14 -12.24 -8.25 17.58
C CYS A 14 -13.28 -8.50 18.69
N ALA A 15 -12.85 -8.88 19.90
CA ALA A 15 -13.72 -9.14 21.04
C ALA A 15 -14.39 -7.86 21.60
N LEU A 16 -13.80 -6.69 21.38
CA LEU A 16 -14.36 -5.38 21.79
C LEU A 16 -15.55 -4.92 20.94
N GLY A 17 -15.90 -5.67 19.91
CA GLY A 17 -17.03 -5.40 19.02
C GLY A 17 -16.65 -4.56 17.80
N LEU A 18 -17.12 -5.03 16.63
CA LEU A 18 -16.81 -4.50 15.31
C LEU A 18 -17.22 -3.01 15.12
N GLU A 19 -18.35 -2.60 15.66
CA GLU A 19 -18.92 -1.28 15.35
C GLU A 19 -18.28 -0.10 16.09
N LYS A 20 -17.81 -0.28 17.31
CA LYS A 20 -17.34 0.85 18.13
C LYS A 20 -15.84 0.90 18.37
N GLY A 21 -15.18 -0.24 18.39
CA GLY A 21 -13.75 -0.34 18.67
C GLY A 21 -12.92 -0.33 17.38
N ILE A 22 -13.21 -1.23 16.47
CA ILE A 22 -12.41 -1.44 15.24
C ILE A 22 -12.56 -0.24 14.30
N GLU A 23 -13.77 0.25 14.03
CA GLU A 23 -14.00 1.35 13.11
C GLU A 23 -13.22 2.61 13.50
N LYS A 24 -13.25 2.98 14.78
CA LYS A 24 -12.56 4.19 15.25
C LYS A 24 -11.05 4.04 15.21
N ILE A 25 -10.53 2.91 15.65
CA ILE A 25 -9.08 2.62 15.65
C ILE A 25 -8.57 2.56 14.22
N THR A 26 -9.22 1.79 13.35
CA THR A 26 -8.84 1.65 11.95
C THR A 26 -8.86 2.99 11.22
N LYS A 27 -9.88 3.82 11.45
CA LYS A 27 -9.99 5.14 10.82
C LYS A 27 -8.82 6.06 11.21
N VAL A 28 -8.45 6.09 12.48
CA VAL A 28 -7.31 6.89 12.96
C VAL A 28 -6.01 6.34 12.37
N MET A 29 -5.81 5.04 12.43
CA MET A 29 -4.59 4.40 11.93
C MET A 29 -4.43 4.58 10.42
N MET A 30 -5.49 4.39 9.64
CA MET A 30 -5.48 4.60 8.19
C MET A 30 -5.18 6.05 7.82
N THR A 31 -5.76 7.00 8.55
CA THR A 31 -5.46 8.42 8.33
C THR A 31 -3.99 8.73 8.61
N CYS A 32 -3.46 8.24 9.73
CA CYS A 32 -2.04 8.39 10.07
C CYS A 32 -1.13 7.73 9.02
N LEU A 33 -1.51 6.54 8.54
CA LEU A 33 -0.76 5.82 7.52
C LEU A 33 -0.74 6.58 6.19
N ILE A 34 -1.87 7.15 5.76
CA ILE A 34 -1.92 7.98 4.54
C ILE A 34 -1.01 9.20 4.66
N VAL A 35 -1.05 9.91 5.79
CA VAL A 35 -0.17 11.06 6.03
C VAL A 35 1.30 10.61 5.98
N LEU A 36 1.63 9.50 6.60
CA LEU A 36 2.98 8.96 6.62
C LEU A 36 3.45 8.54 5.23
N ILE A 37 2.60 7.91 4.41
CA ILE A 37 2.90 7.56 3.01
C ILE A 37 3.19 8.82 2.19
N ILE A 38 2.41 9.89 2.37
CA ILE A 38 2.63 11.17 1.66
C ILE A 38 3.99 11.77 2.06
N VAL A 39 4.31 11.79 3.35
CA VAL A 39 5.60 12.30 3.84
C VAL A 39 6.77 11.48 3.28
N LEU A 40 6.64 10.15 3.27
CA LEU A 40 7.66 9.26 2.69
C LEU A 40 7.80 9.45 1.18
N ALA A 41 6.70 9.63 0.45
CA ALA A 41 6.74 9.87 -0.99
C ALA A 41 7.50 11.17 -1.30
N ILE A 42 7.19 12.26 -0.58
CA ILE A 42 7.91 13.54 -0.74
C ILE A 42 9.40 13.35 -0.42
N HIS A 43 9.73 12.67 0.67
CA HIS A 43 11.12 12.41 1.04
C HIS A 43 11.85 11.58 -0.02
N SER A 44 11.21 10.51 -0.52
CA SER A 44 11.79 9.63 -1.54
C SER A 44 12.07 10.35 -2.86
N LEU A 45 11.23 11.33 -3.23
CA LEU A 45 11.41 12.15 -4.43
C LEU A 45 12.61 13.12 -4.35
N VAL A 46 13.04 13.47 -3.14
CA VAL A 46 14.18 14.37 -2.90
C VAL A 46 15.51 13.61 -2.84
N LEU A 47 15.49 12.28 -2.79
CA LEU A 47 16.70 11.47 -2.72
C LEU A 47 17.58 11.62 -3.98
N PRO A 48 18.92 11.55 -3.84
CA PRO A 48 19.84 11.57 -5.00
C PRO A 48 19.53 10.38 -5.92
N GLY A 49 19.37 10.64 -7.23
CA GLY A 49 19.02 9.61 -8.21
C GLY A 49 17.52 9.28 -8.32
N ALA A 50 16.67 9.88 -7.50
CA ALA A 50 15.22 9.67 -7.55
C ALA A 50 14.58 10.01 -8.90
N SER A 51 15.15 10.97 -9.64
CA SER A 51 14.64 11.40 -10.95
C SER A 51 14.63 10.27 -11.99
N GLU A 52 15.61 9.38 -11.97
CA GLU A 52 15.65 8.20 -12.85
C GLU A 52 14.56 7.21 -12.48
N GLY A 53 14.35 6.99 -11.18
CA GLY A 53 13.27 6.15 -10.67
C GLY A 53 11.89 6.68 -11.02
N VAL A 54 11.65 7.97 -10.88
CA VAL A 54 10.40 8.63 -11.28
C VAL A 54 10.15 8.47 -12.78
N LYS A 55 11.19 8.69 -13.59
CA LYS A 55 11.11 8.51 -15.05
C LYS A 55 10.77 7.05 -15.40
N PHE A 56 11.44 6.11 -14.75
CA PHE A 56 11.17 4.68 -14.93
C PHE A 56 9.71 4.33 -14.56
N TYR A 57 9.19 4.92 -13.49
CA TYR A 57 7.83 4.63 -13.00
C TYR A 57 6.73 5.23 -13.86
N LEU A 58 6.90 6.47 -14.32
CA LEU A 58 5.87 7.22 -15.04
C LEU A 58 5.92 7.04 -16.56
N VAL A 59 7.09 6.74 -17.13
CA VAL A 59 7.24 6.61 -18.58
C VAL A 59 7.04 5.15 -18.99
N PRO A 60 5.93 4.81 -19.68
CA PRO A 60 5.67 3.45 -20.12
C PRO A 60 6.68 3.03 -21.19
N ASN A 61 7.27 1.86 -21.04
CA ASN A 61 8.15 1.27 -22.04
C ASN A 61 7.33 0.54 -23.09
N LEU A 62 7.01 1.27 -24.18
CA LEU A 62 6.18 0.75 -25.28
C LEU A 62 6.86 -0.44 -26.01
N ASP A 63 8.18 -0.49 -26.04
CA ASP A 63 8.91 -1.59 -26.70
C ASP A 63 8.76 -2.89 -25.92
N THR A 64 8.79 -2.82 -24.60
CA THR A 64 8.51 -3.98 -23.73
C THR A 64 7.06 -4.45 -23.89
N ILE A 65 6.09 -3.53 -23.97
CA ILE A 65 4.67 -3.86 -24.20
C ILE A 65 4.48 -4.54 -25.55
N LYS A 66 5.12 -4.03 -26.60
CA LYS A 66 5.06 -4.64 -27.95
C LYS A 66 5.72 -6.02 -27.99
N ALA A 67 6.85 -6.19 -27.30
CA ALA A 67 7.58 -7.47 -27.25
C ALA A 67 6.80 -8.55 -26.48
N ARG A 68 6.11 -8.21 -25.40
CA ARG A 68 5.28 -9.13 -24.61
C ARG A 68 3.92 -9.41 -25.24
N GLY A 69 3.42 -8.49 -26.07
CA GLY A 69 2.05 -8.49 -26.58
C GLY A 69 1.05 -7.84 -25.65
N ILE A 70 0.04 -7.19 -26.22
CA ILE A 70 -0.98 -6.45 -25.47
C ILE A 70 -1.85 -7.38 -24.60
N GLY A 71 -2.18 -8.58 -25.08
CA GLY A 71 -3.03 -9.55 -24.39
C GLY A 71 -2.49 -9.95 -23.00
N PRO A 72 -1.26 -10.46 -22.91
CA PRO A 72 -0.62 -10.79 -21.62
C PRO A 72 -0.54 -9.59 -20.67
N VAL A 73 -0.25 -8.39 -21.17
CA VAL A 73 -0.16 -7.18 -20.34
C VAL A 73 -1.51 -6.82 -19.70
N ILE A 74 -2.59 -6.91 -20.50
CA ILE A 74 -3.97 -6.68 -19.99
C ILE A 74 -4.33 -7.75 -18.96
N PHE A 75 -4.00 -9.01 -19.22
CA PHE A 75 -4.29 -10.11 -18.31
C PHE A 75 -3.56 -9.95 -16.97
N ASP A 76 -2.27 -9.58 -16.99
CA ASP A 76 -1.48 -9.31 -15.80
C ASP A 76 -2.07 -8.14 -15.00
N ALA A 77 -2.46 -7.06 -15.68
CA ALA A 77 -3.09 -5.90 -15.05
C ALA A 77 -4.44 -6.24 -14.40
N MET A 78 -5.27 -7.03 -15.09
CA MET A 78 -6.55 -7.51 -14.54
C MET A 78 -6.32 -8.39 -13.31
N THR A 79 -5.39 -9.33 -13.38
CA THR A 79 -5.05 -10.23 -12.26
C THR A 79 -4.58 -9.42 -11.05
N HIS A 80 -3.75 -8.41 -11.28
CA HIS A 80 -3.28 -7.52 -10.22
C HIS A 80 -4.44 -6.73 -9.59
N ALA A 81 -5.32 -6.14 -10.40
CA ALA A 81 -6.50 -5.42 -9.92
C ALA A 81 -7.45 -6.31 -9.11
N PHE A 82 -7.67 -7.55 -9.53
CA PHE A 82 -8.47 -8.53 -8.79
C PHE A 82 -7.88 -8.81 -7.39
N PHE A 83 -6.56 -9.00 -7.33
CA PHE A 83 -5.87 -9.26 -6.05
C PHE A 83 -5.94 -8.04 -5.12
N THR A 84 -5.64 -6.85 -5.62
CA THR A 84 -5.58 -5.62 -4.84
C THR A 84 -6.96 -5.25 -4.27
N LEU A 85 -8.00 -5.36 -5.07
CA LEU A 85 -9.39 -5.09 -4.66
C LEU A 85 -10.04 -6.24 -3.90
N SER A 86 -9.32 -7.34 -3.64
CA SER A 86 -9.84 -8.52 -2.94
C SER A 86 -11.12 -9.09 -3.59
N VAL A 87 -11.24 -8.96 -4.93
CA VAL A 87 -12.37 -9.49 -5.68
C VAL A 87 -12.29 -11.01 -5.72
N GLY A 88 -13.37 -11.68 -5.41
CA GLY A 88 -13.45 -13.14 -5.43
C GLY A 88 -13.05 -13.84 -4.12
N ILE A 89 -12.51 -13.12 -3.14
CA ILE A 89 -12.17 -13.67 -1.80
C ILE A 89 -13.37 -13.59 -0.84
N GLY A 90 -14.45 -12.92 -1.23
CA GLY A 90 -15.64 -12.71 -0.40
C GLY A 90 -15.49 -11.61 0.67
N ALA A 91 -14.32 -11.00 0.81
CA ALA A 91 -14.10 -9.93 1.78
C ALA A 91 -15.00 -8.71 1.52
N MET A 92 -15.14 -8.32 0.26
CA MET A 92 -16.03 -7.22 -0.13
C MET A 92 -17.51 -7.50 0.10
N GLU A 93 -17.94 -8.75 0.00
CA GLU A 93 -19.31 -9.17 0.33
C GLU A 93 -19.59 -9.00 1.82
N ILE A 94 -18.63 -9.39 2.67
CA ILE A 94 -18.73 -9.22 4.11
C ILE A 94 -18.81 -7.72 4.45
N PHE A 95 -17.93 -6.88 3.92
CA PHE A 95 -18.00 -5.42 4.13
C PHE A 95 -19.30 -4.82 3.60
N GLY A 96 -19.79 -5.27 2.45
CA GLY A 96 -21.06 -4.85 1.88
C GLY A 96 -22.26 -5.20 2.78
N SER A 97 -22.21 -6.31 3.53
CA SER A 97 -23.28 -6.71 4.45
C SER A 97 -23.44 -5.77 5.66
N TYR A 98 -22.37 -5.08 6.05
CA TYR A 98 -22.39 -4.07 7.14
C TYR A 98 -22.74 -2.66 6.65
N MET A 99 -22.95 -2.48 5.34
CA MET A 99 -23.21 -1.17 4.77
C MET A 99 -24.60 -0.65 5.16
N LYS A 100 -24.66 0.62 5.56
CA LYS A 100 -25.93 1.27 5.91
C LYS A 100 -26.78 1.50 4.66
N LYS A 101 -28.11 1.47 4.80
CA LYS A 101 -29.09 1.61 3.71
C LYS A 101 -29.08 2.98 3.00
N ASP A 102 -28.46 3.98 3.59
CA ASP A 102 -28.30 5.33 3.05
C ASP A 102 -27.11 5.46 2.07
N ARG A 103 -26.28 4.41 1.94
CA ARG A 103 -25.14 4.36 1.05
C ARG A 103 -25.44 3.55 -0.22
N THR A 104 -24.91 4.01 -1.36
CA THR A 104 -25.04 3.29 -2.63
C THR A 104 -23.82 2.40 -2.86
N ILE A 105 -24.04 1.15 -3.24
CA ILE A 105 -22.96 0.18 -3.50
C ILE A 105 -21.99 0.71 -4.57
N GLY A 106 -22.53 1.31 -5.66
CA GLY A 106 -21.70 1.86 -6.73
C GLY A 106 -20.82 3.02 -6.27
N GLY A 107 -21.35 3.91 -5.41
CA GLY A 107 -20.57 5.02 -4.85
C GLY A 107 -19.43 4.55 -3.96
N GLU A 108 -19.68 3.58 -3.08
CA GLU A 108 -18.64 3.02 -2.24
C GLU A 108 -17.59 2.24 -3.04
N ALA A 109 -18.01 1.49 -4.07
CA ALA A 109 -17.08 0.79 -4.96
C ALA A 109 -16.12 1.78 -5.66
N VAL A 110 -16.62 2.89 -6.17
CA VAL A 110 -15.78 3.93 -6.79
C VAL A 110 -14.82 4.54 -5.78
N ASN A 111 -15.28 4.84 -4.56
CA ASN A 111 -14.43 5.38 -3.49
C ASN A 111 -13.29 4.41 -3.13
N ILE A 112 -13.59 3.11 -3.04
CA ILE A 112 -12.58 2.08 -2.76
C ILE A 112 -11.55 2.02 -3.87
N VAL A 113 -11.97 1.96 -5.13
CA VAL A 113 -11.05 1.92 -6.29
C VAL A 113 -10.16 3.16 -6.35
N VAL A 114 -10.73 4.34 -6.12
CA VAL A 114 -9.96 5.60 -6.12
C VAL A 114 -8.93 5.64 -5.00
N LEU A 115 -9.33 5.26 -3.78
CA LEU A 115 -8.43 5.22 -2.63
C LEU A 115 -7.32 4.18 -2.79
N ASP A 116 -7.66 2.98 -3.23
CA ASP A 116 -6.70 1.90 -3.49
C ASP A 116 -5.67 2.32 -4.54
N THR A 117 -6.15 2.87 -5.67
CA THR A 117 -5.27 3.39 -6.73
C THR A 117 -4.37 4.51 -6.22
N PHE A 118 -4.90 5.44 -5.42
CA PHE A 118 -4.13 6.53 -4.85
C PHE A 118 -2.99 6.01 -3.95
N VAL A 119 -3.31 5.09 -3.04
CA VAL A 119 -2.32 4.49 -2.14
C VAL A 119 -1.27 3.70 -2.92
N ALA A 120 -1.69 2.93 -3.92
CA ALA A 120 -0.78 2.17 -4.79
C ALA A 120 0.19 3.09 -5.56
N LEU A 121 -0.31 4.20 -6.12
CA LEU A 121 0.53 5.20 -6.79
C LEU A 121 1.52 5.84 -5.83
N MET A 122 1.07 6.23 -4.64
CA MET A 122 1.95 6.80 -3.61
C MET A 122 3.03 5.81 -3.17
N ALA A 123 2.68 4.54 -2.96
CA ALA A 123 3.63 3.49 -2.64
C ALA A 123 4.68 3.32 -3.74
N GLY A 124 4.28 3.39 -5.01
CA GLY A 124 5.19 3.39 -6.15
C GLY A 124 6.16 4.56 -6.12
N PHE A 125 5.71 5.77 -5.79
CA PHE A 125 6.57 6.95 -5.63
C PHE A 125 7.54 6.87 -4.44
N ILE A 126 7.25 6.03 -3.45
CA ILE A 126 8.19 5.77 -2.36
C ILE A 126 9.24 4.75 -2.81
N ILE A 127 8.78 3.61 -3.32
CA ILE A 127 9.61 2.43 -3.52
C ILE A 127 10.52 2.58 -4.73
N ILE A 128 9.99 2.96 -5.89
CA ILE A 128 10.75 2.98 -7.13
C ILE A 128 11.90 3.99 -7.11
N PRO A 129 11.68 5.29 -6.76
CA PRO A 129 12.79 6.23 -6.64
C PRO A 129 13.83 5.82 -5.60
N ALA A 130 13.38 5.24 -4.47
CA ALA A 130 14.28 4.73 -3.45
C ALA A 130 15.15 3.56 -3.94
N CYS A 131 14.58 2.66 -4.77
CA CYS A 131 15.37 1.58 -5.38
C CYS A 131 16.53 2.12 -6.20
N PHE A 132 16.27 3.12 -7.04
CA PHE A 132 17.30 3.74 -7.85
C PHE A 132 18.34 4.49 -6.99
N SER A 133 17.90 5.16 -5.92
CA SER A 133 18.80 5.86 -5.00
C SER A 133 19.73 4.92 -4.21
N PHE A 134 19.22 3.74 -3.83
CA PHE A 134 19.97 2.77 -3.04
C PHE A 134 20.57 1.60 -3.85
N GLY A 135 20.43 1.62 -5.19
CA GLY A 135 20.93 0.56 -6.07
C GLY A 135 20.26 -0.80 -5.87
N VAL A 136 19.00 -0.82 -5.46
CA VAL A 136 18.21 -2.05 -5.29
C VAL A 136 17.41 -2.31 -6.56
N GLN A 137 17.36 -3.58 -7.00
CA GLN A 137 16.60 -3.97 -8.18
C GLN A 137 15.09 -3.84 -7.92
N PRO A 138 14.33 -3.15 -8.79
CA PRO A 138 12.89 -2.93 -8.59
C PRO A 138 12.02 -4.19 -8.68
N ASP A 139 12.55 -5.29 -9.23
CA ASP A 139 11.87 -6.57 -9.44
C ASP A 139 12.00 -7.57 -8.27
N ALA A 140 12.62 -7.14 -7.16
CA ALA A 140 12.89 -8.02 -6.03
C ALA A 140 11.63 -8.46 -5.23
N GLY A 141 10.42 -8.12 -5.70
CA GLY A 141 9.15 -8.55 -5.14
C GLY A 141 8.93 -8.08 -3.68
N PRO A 142 8.31 -8.90 -2.79
CA PRO A 142 8.01 -8.51 -1.41
C PRO A 142 9.24 -8.12 -0.58
N SER A 143 10.42 -8.59 -0.95
CA SER A 143 11.67 -8.22 -0.29
C SER A 143 12.01 -6.72 -0.44
N LEU A 144 11.44 -6.08 -1.45
CA LEU A 144 11.58 -4.65 -1.69
C LEU A 144 11.06 -3.84 -0.49
N LEU A 145 9.90 -4.19 0.01
CA LEU A 145 9.27 -3.55 1.14
C LEU A 145 10.15 -3.63 2.40
N PHE A 146 10.75 -4.80 2.65
CA PHE A 146 11.57 -5.03 3.85
C PHE A 146 13.04 -4.62 3.70
N LYS A 147 13.53 -4.40 2.49
CA LYS A 147 14.90 -3.92 2.23
C LYS A 147 14.94 -2.42 1.93
N THR A 148 14.06 -1.95 1.05
CA THR A 148 14.10 -0.57 0.56
C THR A 148 13.53 0.41 1.59
N LEU A 149 12.38 0.11 2.19
CA LEU A 149 11.77 1.01 3.18
C LEU A 149 12.65 1.26 4.42
N PRO A 150 13.30 0.26 5.05
CA PRO A 150 14.24 0.52 6.12
C PRO A 150 15.39 1.46 5.71
N ASN A 151 15.88 1.35 4.47
CA ASN A 151 16.92 2.25 3.97
C ASN A 151 16.39 3.68 3.80
N VAL A 152 15.16 3.84 3.31
CA VAL A 152 14.50 5.15 3.24
C VAL A 152 14.38 5.76 4.64
N PHE A 153 13.91 5.00 5.61
CA PHE A 153 13.81 5.46 6.99
C PHE A 153 15.17 5.83 7.58
N ASN A 154 16.20 5.04 7.33
CA ASN A 154 17.55 5.32 7.83
C ASN A 154 18.15 6.61 7.23
N SER A 155 17.71 7.04 6.04
CA SER A 155 18.11 8.29 5.42
C SER A 155 17.37 9.52 5.97
N MET A 156 16.30 9.31 6.73
CA MET A 156 15.48 10.39 7.32
C MET A 156 15.95 10.76 8.73
N THR A 157 15.84 12.04 9.08
CA THR A 157 16.01 12.49 10.47
C THR A 157 14.90 11.89 11.35
N GLY A 158 15.28 11.14 12.38
CA GLY A 158 14.31 10.43 13.23
C GLY A 158 13.68 9.18 12.59
N GLY A 159 14.29 8.63 11.55
CA GLY A 159 13.76 7.51 10.75
C GLY A 159 13.40 6.27 11.56
N ARG A 160 14.04 6.01 12.71
CA ARG A 160 13.65 4.91 13.61
C ARG A 160 12.21 5.07 14.12
N VAL A 161 11.81 6.29 14.48
CA VAL A 161 10.44 6.56 14.98
C VAL A 161 9.43 6.41 13.84
N TRP A 162 9.73 7.01 12.67
CA TRP A 162 8.89 6.92 11.49
C TRP A 162 8.74 5.48 10.98
N GLY A 163 9.85 4.73 10.94
CA GLY A 163 9.85 3.33 10.53
C GLY A 163 9.06 2.44 11.49
N THR A 164 9.24 2.63 12.79
CA THR A 164 8.47 1.88 13.80
C THR A 164 6.98 2.18 13.67
N ALA A 165 6.59 3.44 13.56
CA ALA A 165 5.19 3.84 13.37
C ALA A 165 4.59 3.24 12.10
N PHE A 166 5.34 3.29 10.98
CA PHE A 166 4.90 2.70 9.71
C PHE A 166 4.63 1.21 9.84
N PHE A 167 5.57 0.43 10.36
CA PHE A 167 5.41 -1.02 10.48
C PHE A 167 4.34 -1.41 11.50
N ILE A 168 4.15 -0.64 12.56
CA ILE A 168 3.03 -0.83 13.50
C ILE A 168 1.70 -0.60 12.77
N PHE A 169 1.53 0.52 12.08
CA PHE A 169 0.28 0.82 11.36
C PHE A 169 0.00 -0.17 10.23
N MET A 170 1.04 -0.69 9.58
CA MET A 170 0.90 -1.68 8.52
C MET A 170 0.53 -3.08 9.07
N SER A 171 0.81 -3.36 10.34
CA SER A 171 0.51 -4.66 10.97
C SER A 171 -0.95 -4.79 11.40
N PHE A 172 -1.67 -3.69 11.52
CA PHE A 172 -3.09 -3.63 11.89
C PHE A 172 -3.98 -3.47 10.67
#